data_e241888836cfcebfb516ef2d456ce663
#
_entry.id   e241888836cfcebfb516ef2d456ce663
#
_cell.length_a   1.000
_cell.length_b   1.000
_cell.length_c   1.000
_cell.angle_alpha   90.00
_cell.angle_beta   90.00
_cell.angle_gamma   90.00
#
_symmetry.space_group_name_H-M   'P 1'
#
loop_
_entity.id
_entity.type
_entity.pdbx_description
1 polymer ?
#
loop_
_entity_poly.entity_id
_entity_poly.type
_entity_poly.pdbx_seq_one_letter_code
_entity_poly.pdbx_strand_id
1 'polypeptide(L)'
;MTDDGSVRVAAPAKINCFLRILAKEESGYHQIETLYNAVDFCDEIELHRTERGVSVEVVGPSVGPDEENLAYRAAEALLESGGMTTGVHISLTKNIPVEAGLGGGSSDAGATLRALNVLLGEPFSADALLQIAGRLGADVPFFASGAGVALGWGRGERLLAIPGASVWPVLLALPSLQISTAEAYESLNVQECVAPASLALDALAQPDRLAELATNDFEASVFERHP
;
A
#
# COMPACT_ATOMS: atom_id res chain seq x y z
N MET A 1 -5.80 15.37 -16.14
CA MET A 1 -6.39 14.71 -17.32
C MET A 1 -5.53 15.05 -18.52
N THR A 2 -5.23 14.06 -19.35
CA THR A 2 -4.55 14.25 -20.62
C THR A 2 -5.54 14.76 -21.68
N ASP A 3 -5.03 15.26 -22.84
CA ASP A 3 -5.89 15.79 -23.94
C ASP A 3 -6.85 14.74 -24.52
N ASP A 4 -6.58 13.44 -24.33
CA ASP A 4 -7.39 12.30 -24.78
C ASP A 4 -8.45 11.83 -23.77
N GLY A 5 -8.59 12.54 -22.64
CA GLY A 5 -9.55 12.20 -21.59
C GLY A 5 -9.11 11.02 -20.69
N SER A 6 -7.83 10.63 -20.72
CA SER A 6 -7.25 9.66 -19.79
C SER A 6 -6.71 10.31 -18.51
N VAL A 7 -6.45 9.49 -17.49
CA VAL A 7 -5.76 9.88 -16.26
C VAL A 7 -4.57 8.97 -16.05
N ARG A 8 -3.38 9.56 -15.94
CA ARG A 8 -2.13 8.85 -15.60
C ARG A 8 -1.72 9.16 -14.18
N VAL A 9 -1.26 8.13 -13.48
CA VAL A 9 -0.78 8.25 -12.09
C VAL A 9 0.37 7.29 -11.83
N ALA A 10 1.34 7.73 -11.04
CA ALA A 10 2.35 6.87 -10.47
C ALA A 10 1.80 6.18 -9.20
N ALA A 11 2.07 4.89 -9.07
CA ALA A 11 1.74 4.07 -7.93
C ALA A 11 3.05 3.74 -7.17
N PRO A 12 3.45 4.54 -6.15
CA PRO A 12 4.75 4.42 -5.49
C PRO A 12 4.81 3.17 -4.61
N ALA A 13 5.98 2.57 -4.48
CA ALA A 13 6.25 1.58 -3.45
C ALA A 13 6.22 2.21 -2.06
N LYS A 14 6.21 1.37 -1.01
CA LYS A 14 6.41 1.79 0.38
C LYS A 14 7.53 1.02 1.03
N ILE A 15 8.11 1.63 2.04
CA ILE A 15 8.88 0.92 3.08
C ILE A 15 8.20 1.12 4.43
N ASN A 16 8.49 0.22 5.37
CA ASN A 16 8.15 0.39 6.77
C ASN A 16 9.43 0.85 7.49
N CYS A 17 9.48 2.12 7.89
CA CYS A 17 10.64 2.63 8.64
C CYS A 17 10.76 1.97 10.02
N PHE A 18 9.65 1.58 10.59
CA PHE A 18 9.55 0.57 11.63
C PHE A 18 8.25 -0.22 11.46
N LEU A 19 8.24 -1.45 11.96
CA LEU A 19 7.05 -2.29 12.04
C LEU A 19 7.09 -3.11 13.33
N ARG A 20 6.03 -2.97 14.12
CA ARG A 20 5.87 -3.61 15.43
C ARG A 20 4.58 -4.38 15.46
N ILE A 21 4.64 -5.58 16.02
CA ILE A 21 3.47 -6.42 16.25
C ILE A 21 3.02 -6.22 17.70
N LEU A 22 1.82 -5.71 17.88
CA LEU A 22 1.30 -5.36 19.21
C LEU A 22 0.51 -6.50 19.84
N ALA A 23 -0.27 -7.22 19.02
CA ALA A 23 -1.10 -8.32 19.50
C ALA A 23 -1.55 -9.22 18.33
N LYS A 24 -1.95 -10.45 18.64
CA LYS A 24 -2.69 -11.31 17.74
C LYS A 24 -4.17 -11.31 18.12
N GLU A 25 -5.03 -11.05 17.15
CA GLU A 25 -6.48 -11.06 17.33
C GLU A 25 -7.03 -12.49 17.31
N GLU A 26 -8.20 -12.72 17.91
CA GLU A 26 -8.93 -14.00 17.81
C GLU A 26 -9.27 -14.36 16.34
N SER A 27 -9.41 -13.38 15.48
CA SER A 27 -9.62 -13.54 14.03
C SER A 27 -8.41 -14.10 13.28
N GLY A 28 -7.25 -14.20 13.95
CA GLY A 28 -5.96 -14.61 13.35
C GLY A 28 -5.15 -13.46 12.77
N TYR A 29 -5.73 -12.26 12.63
CA TYR A 29 -4.99 -11.06 12.23
C TYR A 29 -4.07 -10.55 13.35
N HIS A 30 -3.11 -9.70 12.98
CA HIS A 30 -2.22 -9.07 13.94
C HIS A 30 -2.49 -7.56 14.01
N GLN A 31 -2.48 -7.04 15.22
CA GLN A 31 -2.44 -5.60 15.42
C GLN A 31 -1.00 -5.12 15.31
N ILE A 32 -0.79 -4.10 14.51
CA ILE A 32 0.52 -3.56 14.24
C ILE A 32 0.58 -2.06 14.53
N GLU A 33 1.79 -1.57 14.66
CA GLU A 33 2.13 -0.16 14.60
C GLU A 33 3.30 -0.01 13.62
N THR A 34 3.16 0.88 12.64
CA THR A 34 4.17 1.03 11.60
C THR A 34 4.27 2.47 11.11
N LEU A 35 5.45 2.87 10.68
CA LEU A 35 5.64 4.10 9.91
C LEU A 35 5.80 3.75 8.44
N TYR A 36 4.77 4.02 7.67
CA TYR A 36 4.81 3.94 6.22
C TYR A 36 5.55 5.14 5.63
N ASN A 37 6.41 4.87 4.66
CA ASN A 37 7.06 5.88 3.85
C ASN A 37 6.97 5.49 2.38
N ALA A 38 6.35 6.32 1.55
CA ALA A 38 6.34 6.14 0.10
C ALA A 38 7.74 6.43 -0.46
N VAL A 39 8.16 5.62 -1.43
CA VAL A 39 9.44 5.79 -2.12
C VAL A 39 9.20 5.99 -3.62
N ASP A 40 10.08 6.76 -4.27
CA ASP A 40 10.00 7.09 -5.70
C ASP A 40 10.49 5.91 -6.56
N PHE A 41 9.88 4.76 -6.36
CA PHE A 41 9.98 3.56 -7.18
C PHE A 41 8.55 3.12 -7.46
N CYS A 42 8.07 3.33 -8.68
CA CYS A 42 6.64 3.33 -8.96
C CYS A 42 6.26 2.36 -10.08
N ASP A 43 5.08 1.77 -9.95
CA ASP A 43 4.32 1.28 -11.07
C ASP A 43 3.62 2.45 -11.78
N GLU A 44 3.23 2.27 -13.02
CA GLU A 44 2.55 3.30 -13.79
C GLU A 44 1.15 2.82 -14.16
N ILE A 45 0.16 3.67 -13.94
CA ILE A 45 -1.24 3.37 -14.23
C ILE A 45 -1.81 4.43 -15.15
N GLU A 46 -2.47 3.99 -16.21
CA GLU A 46 -3.27 4.83 -17.07
C GLU A 46 -4.70 4.31 -17.12
N LEU A 47 -5.67 5.20 -16.91
CA LEU A 47 -7.09 4.88 -16.91
C LEU A 47 -7.78 5.56 -18.08
N HIS A 48 -8.53 4.75 -18.84
CA HIS A 48 -9.41 5.22 -19.91
C HIS A 48 -10.86 4.85 -19.61
N ARG A 49 -11.75 5.82 -19.75
CA ARG A 49 -13.18 5.56 -19.57
C ARG A 49 -13.71 4.71 -20.72
N THR A 50 -14.54 3.70 -20.38
CA THR A 50 -15.23 2.84 -21.33
C THR A 50 -16.72 2.89 -21.11
N GLU A 51 -17.50 2.26 -21.99
CA GLU A 51 -18.96 2.23 -21.86
C GLU A 51 -19.41 1.41 -20.65
N ARG A 52 -18.78 0.24 -20.41
CA ARG A 52 -19.16 -0.70 -19.35
C ARG A 52 -18.00 -1.58 -18.92
N GLY A 53 -18.07 -2.05 -17.66
CA GLY A 53 -17.18 -3.06 -17.10
C GLY A 53 -15.80 -2.53 -16.76
N VAL A 54 -15.01 -3.37 -16.11
CA VAL A 54 -13.62 -3.12 -15.79
C VAL A 54 -12.76 -4.08 -16.60
N SER A 55 -11.65 -3.61 -17.12
CA SER A 55 -10.61 -4.44 -17.74
C SER A 55 -9.25 -3.93 -17.34
N VAL A 56 -8.27 -4.83 -17.24
CA VAL A 56 -6.89 -4.49 -16.93
C VAL A 56 -5.95 -5.15 -17.93
N GLU A 57 -4.99 -4.38 -18.43
CA GLU A 57 -3.85 -4.88 -19.19
C GLU A 57 -2.59 -4.64 -18.41
N VAL A 58 -1.81 -5.70 -18.14
CA VAL A 58 -0.60 -5.64 -17.33
C VAL A 58 0.63 -5.85 -18.21
N VAL A 59 1.54 -4.89 -18.15
CA VAL A 59 2.89 -4.99 -18.76
C VAL A 59 3.89 -5.25 -17.63
N GLY A 60 4.63 -6.36 -17.74
CA GLY A 60 5.62 -6.77 -16.73
C GLY A 60 5.35 -8.16 -16.16
N PRO A 61 5.78 -8.44 -14.92
CA PRO A 61 5.53 -9.71 -14.26
C PRO A 61 4.04 -10.04 -14.17
N SER A 62 3.67 -11.31 -14.38
CA SER A 62 2.28 -11.75 -14.20
C SER A 62 1.84 -11.60 -12.73
N VAL A 63 0.64 -11.09 -12.53
CA VAL A 63 0.03 -10.88 -11.21
C VAL A 63 -1.24 -11.71 -11.00
N GLY A 64 -1.37 -12.80 -11.76
CA GLY A 64 -2.55 -13.68 -11.70
C GLY A 64 -3.69 -13.24 -12.62
N PRO A 65 -4.90 -13.81 -12.44
CA PRO A 65 -6.10 -13.43 -13.17
C PRO A 65 -6.52 -11.98 -12.90
N ASP A 66 -7.23 -11.38 -13.86
CA ASP A 66 -7.67 -9.99 -13.77
C ASP A 66 -8.51 -9.73 -12.50
N GLU A 67 -9.39 -10.65 -12.15
CA GLU A 67 -10.29 -10.53 -10.99
C GLU A 67 -9.56 -10.61 -9.64
N GLU A 68 -8.34 -11.13 -9.62
CA GLU A 68 -7.46 -11.15 -8.44
C GLU A 68 -6.60 -9.90 -8.35
N ASN A 69 -6.44 -9.16 -9.47
CA ASN A 69 -5.66 -7.93 -9.51
C ASN A 69 -6.31 -6.85 -8.64
N LEU A 70 -5.54 -6.30 -7.70
CA LEU A 70 -6.07 -5.30 -6.76
C LEU A 70 -6.46 -3.98 -7.43
N ALA A 71 -5.83 -3.59 -8.55
CA ALA A 71 -6.24 -2.41 -9.32
C ALA A 71 -7.61 -2.64 -9.99
N TYR A 72 -7.84 -3.82 -10.56
CA TYR A 72 -9.13 -4.22 -11.10
C TYR A 72 -10.21 -4.19 -10.02
N ARG A 73 -9.98 -4.85 -8.88
CA ARG A 73 -10.92 -4.90 -7.74
C ARG A 73 -11.19 -3.52 -7.15
N ALA A 74 -10.20 -2.64 -7.14
CA ALA A 74 -10.36 -1.27 -6.69
C ALA A 74 -11.31 -0.49 -7.59
N ALA A 75 -11.17 -0.64 -8.90
CA ALA A 75 -12.05 -0.01 -9.87
C ALA A 75 -13.49 -0.54 -9.75
N GLU A 76 -13.68 -1.86 -9.66
CA GLU A 76 -15.00 -2.45 -9.45
C GLU A 76 -15.66 -1.91 -8.16
N ALA A 77 -14.95 -1.99 -7.03
CA ALA A 77 -15.48 -1.55 -5.75
C ALA A 77 -15.89 -0.07 -5.74
N LEU A 78 -15.15 0.79 -6.45
CA LEU A 78 -15.48 2.21 -6.56
C LEU A 78 -16.72 2.42 -7.44
N LEU A 79 -16.79 1.79 -8.61
CA LEU A 79 -17.94 1.89 -9.52
C LEU A 79 -19.21 1.35 -8.87
N GLU A 80 -19.14 0.21 -8.20
CA GLU A 80 -20.26 -0.37 -7.45
C GLU A 80 -20.72 0.53 -6.31
N SER A 81 -19.80 1.10 -5.54
CA SER A 81 -20.11 2.01 -4.43
C SER A 81 -20.85 3.27 -4.90
N GLY A 82 -20.62 3.71 -6.14
CA GLY A 82 -21.31 4.84 -6.77
C GLY A 82 -22.55 4.47 -7.56
N GLY A 83 -22.90 3.19 -7.70
CA GLY A 83 -23.97 2.73 -8.56
C GLY A 83 -23.74 3.12 -10.03
N MET A 84 -22.51 3.19 -10.47
CA MET A 84 -22.13 3.69 -11.78
C MET A 84 -22.22 2.61 -12.85
N THR A 85 -22.77 2.95 -14.01
CA THR A 85 -22.88 2.02 -15.15
C THR A 85 -21.77 2.20 -16.19
N THR A 86 -20.92 3.21 -16.04
CA THR A 86 -19.73 3.40 -16.88
C THR A 86 -18.68 2.33 -16.61
N GLY A 87 -17.73 2.15 -17.53
CA GLY A 87 -16.60 1.26 -17.33
C GLY A 87 -15.27 2.00 -17.33
N VAL A 88 -14.20 1.24 -17.09
CA VAL A 88 -12.81 1.71 -17.15
C VAL A 88 -11.90 0.62 -17.69
N HIS A 89 -10.97 1.01 -18.54
CA HIS A 89 -9.81 0.21 -18.92
C HIS A 89 -8.58 0.73 -18.16
N ILE A 90 -7.83 -0.20 -17.55
CA ILE A 90 -6.64 0.06 -16.76
C ILE A 90 -5.44 -0.49 -17.53
N SER A 91 -4.50 0.37 -17.92
CA SER A 91 -3.18 -0.03 -18.39
C SER A 91 -2.20 0.09 -17.23
N LEU A 92 -1.64 -1.04 -16.78
CA LEU A 92 -0.75 -1.14 -15.62
C LEU A 92 0.63 -1.62 -16.02
N THR A 93 1.65 -0.79 -15.85
CA THR A 93 3.06 -1.19 -16.02
C THR A 93 3.68 -1.49 -14.67
N LYS A 94 4.07 -2.76 -14.45
CA LYS A 94 4.65 -3.25 -13.21
C LYS A 94 6.17 -3.11 -13.20
N ASN A 95 6.69 -2.23 -12.36
CA ASN A 95 8.11 -2.06 -12.06
C ASN A 95 8.46 -2.57 -10.66
N ILE A 96 7.50 -2.47 -9.71
CA ILE A 96 7.70 -2.92 -8.33
C ILE A 96 7.65 -4.45 -8.30
N PRO A 97 8.68 -5.13 -7.78
CA PRO A 97 8.70 -6.59 -7.67
C PRO A 97 7.53 -7.12 -6.84
N VAL A 98 6.93 -8.21 -7.32
CA VAL A 98 5.85 -8.90 -6.61
C VAL A 98 6.42 -9.61 -5.38
N GLU A 99 5.67 -9.61 -4.26
CA GLU A 99 6.05 -10.27 -3.00
C GLU A 99 7.37 -9.78 -2.37
N ALA A 100 7.80 -8.57 -2.70
CA ALA A 100 9.01 -7.95 -2.13
C ALA A 100 8.76 -7.14 -0.83
N GLY A 101 7.57 -7.19 -0.25
CA GLY A 101 7.24 -6.37 0.94
C GLY A 101 7.03 -4.88 0.66
N LEU A 102 7.11 -4.46 -0.61
CA LEU A 102 7.04 -3.05 -1.05
C LEU A 102 5.61 -2.53 -1.28
N GLY A 103 4.61 -3.36 -1.11
CA GLY A 103 3.20 -2.97 -1.21
C GLY A 103 2.71 -2.65 -2.63
N GLY A 104 3.38 -3.15 -3.69
CA GLY A 104 3.07 -2.80 -5.08
C GLY A 104 1.59 -2.98 -5.46
N GLY A 105 1.00 -4.15 -5.21
CA GLY A 105 -0.42 -4.38 -5.52
C GLY A 105 -1.37 -3.48 -4.73
N SER A 106 -1.07 -3.18 -3.46
CA SER A 106 -1.85 -2.24 -2.65
C SER A 106 -1.69 -0.80 -3.16
N SER A 107 -0.51 -0.46 -3.67
CA SER A 107 -0.24 0.81 -4.32
C SER A 107 -1.05 0.97 -5.59
N ASP A 108 -1.06 -0.06 -6.44
CA ASP A 108 -1.87 -0.07 -7.66
C ASP A 108 -3.35 0.17 -7.35
N ALA A 109 -3.87 -0.52 -6.33
CA ALA A 109 -5.26 -0.33 -5.90
C ALA A 109 -5.53 1.10 -5.40
N GLY A 110 -4.68 1.62 -4.50
CA GLY A 110 -4.84 2.96 -3.95
C GLY A 110 -4.72 4.05 -5.01
N ALA A 111 -3.77 3.92 -5.92
CA ALA A 111 -3.58 4.82 -7.05
C ALA A 111 -4.77 4.76 -8.03
N THR A 112 -5.30 3.55 -8.31
CA THR A 112 -6.49 3.36 -9.13
C THR A 112 -7.71 4.05 -8.52
N LEU A 113 -7.96 3.90 -7.21
CA LEU A 113 -9.07 4.58 -6.54
C LEU A 113 -8.99 6.11 -6.73
N ARG A 114 -7.82 6.70 -6.51
CA ARG A 114 -7.63 8.15 -6.68
C ARG A 114 -7.79 8.59 -8.13
N ALA A 115 -7.13 7.90 -9.05
CA ALA A 115 -7.15 8.24 -10.46
C ALA A 115 -8.54 8.07 -11.09
N LEU A 116 -9.25 6.98 -10.73
CA LEU A 116 -10.62 6.75 -11.19
C LEU A 116 -11.59 7.79 -10.62
N ASN A 117 -11.44 8.20 -9.36
CA ASN A 117 -12.23 9.28 -8.79
C ASN A 117 -12.05 10.59 -9.58
N VAL A 118 -10.81 10.93 -9.95
CA VAL A 118 -10.53 12.10 -10.82
C VAL A 118 -11.15 11.93 -12.20
N LEU A 119 -11.00 10.76 -12.83
CA LEU A 119 -11.57 10.45 -14.15
C LEU A 119 -13.09 10.59 -14.18
N LEU A 120 -13.76 10.34 -13.06
CA LEU A 120 -15.21 10.42 -12.89
C LEU A 120 -15.68 11.81 -12.44
N GLY A 121 -14.80 12.78 -12.26
CA GLY A 121 -15.12 14.16 -11.81
C GLY A 121 -15.24 14.27 -10.28
N GLU A 122 -14.54 13.45 -9.54
CA GLU A 122 -14.40 13.48 -8.07
C GLU A 122 -15.71 13.29 -7.28
N PRO A 123 -16.53 12.27 -7.61
CA PRO A 123 -17.80 12.05 -6.90
C PRO A 123 -17.65 11.55 -5.47
N PHE A 124 -16.46 11.03 -5.09
CA PHE A 124 -16.19 10.48 -3.77
C PHE A 124 -15.29 11.40 -2.95
N SER A 125 -15.62 11.57 -1.68
CA SER A 125 -14.74 12.23 -0.72
C SER A 125 -13.53 11.36 -0.38
N ALA A 126 -12.47 11.98 0.19
CA ALA A 126 -11.30 11.24 0.66
C ALA A 126 -11.67 10.13 1.66
N ASP A 127 -12.57 10.39 2.60
CA ASP A 127 -13.03 9.40 3.57
C ASP A 127 -13.74 8.22 2.90
N ALA A 128 -14.56 8.47 1.88
CA ALA A 128 -15.22 7.41 1.13
C ALA A 128 -14.21 6.53 0.39
N LEU A 129 -13.18 7.12 -0.21
CA LEU A 129 -12.09 6.36 -0.84
C LEU A 129 -11.33 5.49 0.17
N LEU A 130 -11.05 6.02 1.37
CA LEU A 130 -10.39 5.27 2.43
C LEU A 130 -11.24 4.09 2.94
N GLN A 131 -12.56 4.26 3.01
CA GLN A 131 -13.47 3.17 3.37
C GLN A 131 -13.49 2.06 2.32
N ILE A 132 -13.45 2.40 1.03
CA ILE A 132 -13.33 1.42 -0.04
C ILE A 132 -11.97 0.73 0.03
N ALA A 133 -10.89 1.50 0.19
CA ALA A 133 -9.53 1.02 0.30
C ALA A 133 -9.35 -0.02 1.43
N GLY A 134 -9.92 0.23 2.61
CA GLY A 134 -9.83 -0.65 3.77
C GLY A 134 -10.47 -2.04 3.56
N ARG A 135 -11.38 -2.20 2.59
CA ARG A 135 -11.98 -3.49 2.22
C ARG A 135 -11.09 -4.30 1.27
N LEU A 136 -10.16 -3.64 0.57
CA LEU A 136 -9.28 -4.26 -0.42
C LEU A 136 -8.02 -4.84 0.20
N GLY A 137 -7.49 -4.20 1.25
CA GLY A 137 -6.30 -4.66 1.95
C GLY A 137 -5.81 -3.65 2.99
N ALA A 138 -4.99 -4.10 3.94
CA ALA A 138 -4.52 -3.29 5.07
C ALA A 138 -3.63 -2.11 4.64
N ASP A 139 -2.80 -2.27 3.61
CA ASP A 139 -1.90 -1.22 3.12
C ASP A 139 -2.57 -0.28 2.10
N VAL A 140 -3.72 -0.68 1.49
CA VAL A 140 -4.39 0.11 0.44
C VAL A 140 -4.80 1.51 0.92
N PRO A 141 -5.29 1.71 2.17
CA PRO A 141 -5.61 3.03 2.69
C PRO A 141 -4.42 4.00 2.67
N PHE A 142 -3.20 3.53 2.98
CA PHE A 142 -2.02 4.39 2.91
C PHE A 142 -1.84 5.00 1.52
N PHE A 143 -1.91 4.17 0.47
CA PHE A 143 -1.77 4.62 -0.91
C PHE A 143 -2.98 5.44 -1.40
N ALA A 144 -4.18 5.08 -0.97
CA ALA A 144 -5.39 5.83 -1.29
C ALA A 144 -5.41 7.21 -0.64
N SER A 145 -4.78 7.38 0.53
CA SER A 145 -4.66 8.67 1.21
C SER A 145 -3.79 9.68 0.46
N GLY A 146 -2.87 9.21 -0.38
CA GLY A 146 -1.87 10.05 -1.05
C GLY A 146 -0.79 10.62 -0.12
N ALA A 147 -0.73 10.17 1.13
CA ALA A 147 0.30 10.60 2.07
C ALA A 147 1.68 10.04 1.67
N GLY A 148 2.72 10.87 1.73
CA GLY A 148 4.08 10.41 1.55
C GLY A 148 4.60 9.65 2.78
N VAL A 149 4.17 10.06 3.98
CA VAL A 149 4.51 9.44 5.27
C VAL A 149 3.26 9.37 6.13
N ALA A 150 3.02 8.22 6.76
CA ALA A 150 1.93 8.05 7.71
C ALA A 150 2.27 7.04 8.80
N LEU A 151 1.88 7.34 10.03
CA LEU A 151 1.79 6.35 11.09
C LEU A 151 0.55 5.50 10.84
N GLY A 152 0.74 4.18 10.79
CA GLY A 152 -0.32 3.19 10.64
C GLY A 152 -0.48 2.36 11.91
N TRP A 153 -1.72 2.04 12.28
CA TRP A 153 -2.03 1.12 13.39
C TRP A 153 -3.30 0.30 13.10
N GLY A 154 -3.72 -0.53 14.05
CA GLY A 154 -4.73 -1.55 13.81
C GLY A 154 -4.10 -2.71 13.05
N ARG A 155 -4.61 -3.06 11.88
CA ARG A 155 -3.98 -3.99 10.94
C ARG A 155 -3.07 -3.28 9.93
N GLY A 156 -2.93 -1.93 10.04
CA GLY A 156 -2.26 -1.01 9.13
C GLY A 156 -3.20 -0.01 8.45
N GLU A 157 -4.52 -0.23 8.55
CA GLU A 157 -5.55 0.53 7.86
C GLU A 157 -5.89 1.88 8.50
N ARG A 158 -5.60 2.04 9.79
CA ARG A 158 -5.80 3.32 10.49
C ARG A 158 -4.57 4.19 10.30
N LEU A 159 -4.76 5.42 9.87
CA LEU A 159 -3.66 6.25 9.42
C LEU A 159 -3.68 7.63 10.08
N LEU A 160 -2.49 8.09 10.44
CA LEU A 160 -2.22 9.47 10.77
C LEU A 160 -1.15 9.98 9.80
N ALA A 161 -1.55 10.78 8.80
CA ALA A 161 -0.60 11.38 7.88
C ALA A 161 0.35 12.34 8.61
N ILE A 162 1.63 12.33 8.22
CA ILE A 162 2.67 13.20 8.77
C ILE A 162 3.08 14.19 7.68
N PRO A 163 2.44 15.37 7.62
CA PRO A 163 2.76 16.36 6.61
C PRO A 163 4.12 17.00 6.88
N GLY A 164 4.82 17.36 5.79
CA GLY A 164 6.11 18.06 5.88
C GLY A 164 7.28 17.18 6.32
N ALA A 165 7.14 15.87 6.26
CA ALA A 165 8.26 14.96 6.46
C ALA A 165 9.36 15.23 5.41
N SER A 166 10.62 15.16 5.84
CA SER A 166 11.76 15.40 4.96
C SER A 166 11.89 14.28 3.92
N VAL A 167 12.30 14.64 2.71
CA VAL A 167 12.63 13.70 1.64
C VAL A 167 14.10 13.35 1.73
N TRP A 168 14.42 12.06 1.64
CA TRP A 168 15.79 11.53 1.73
C TRP A 168 16.01 10.41 0.73
N PRO A 169 17.26 10.21 0.28
CA PRO A 169 17.56 9.08 -0.58
C PRO A 169 17.47 7.76 0.18
N VAL A 170 16.84 6.75 -0.46
CA VAL A 170 16.72 5.38 0.06
C VAL A 170 17.38 4.43 -0.92
N LEU A 171 18.23 3.53 -0.42
CA LEU A 171 18.77 2.41 -1.18
C LEU A 171 17.94 1.16 -0.87
N LEU A 172 17.28 0.60 -1.88
CA LEU A 172 16.55 -0.65 -1.78
C LEU A 172 17.45 -1.82 -2.20
N ALA A 173 17.71 -2.76 -1.28
CA ALA A 173 18.33 -4.03 -1.60
C ALA A 173 17.23 -5.08 -1.84
N LEU A 174 17.16 -5.62 -3.04
CA LEU A 174 16.11 -6.57 -3.47
C LEU A 174 16.76 -7.94 -3.75
N PRO A 175 16.89 -8.81 -2.73
CA PRO A 175 17.40 -10.16 -2.94
C PRO A 175 16.41 -10.99 -3.78
N SER A 176 16.91 -11.99 -4.50
CA SER A 176 16.09 -12.93 -5.28
C SER A 176 15.39 -13.96 -4.35
N LEU A 177 14.76 -13.45 -3.29
CA LEU A 177 14.05 -14.22 -2.28
C LEU A 177 12.62 -13.73 -2.20
N GLN A 178 11.67 -14.63 -2.30
CA GLN A 178 10.25 -14.35 -2.10
C GLN A 178 9.83 -14.83 -0.72
N ILE A 179 9.25 -13.94 0.06
CA ILE A 179 8.71 -14.26 1.39
C ILE A 179 7.25 -13.85 1.38
N SER A 180 6.36 -14.84 1.47
CA SER A 180 4.94 -14.53 1.54
C SER A 180 4.61 -13.85 2.88
N THR A 181 3.77 -12.84 2.83
CA THR A 181 3.31 -12.13 4.02
C THR A 181 2.66 -13.09 5.03
N ALA A 182 1.91 -14.09 4.55
CA ALA A 182 1.29 -15.11 5.39
C ALA A 182 2.32 -15.93 6.18
N GLU A 183 3.35 -16.45 5.49
CA GLU A 183 4.45 -17.20 6.14
C GLU A 183 5.23 -16.35 7.15
N ALA A 184 5.45 -15.06 6.84
CA ALA A 184 6.09 -14.15 7.77
C ALA A 184 5.26 -14.00 9.07
N TYR A 185 3.94 -13.81 8.97
CA TYR A 185 3.05 -13.72 10.13
C TYR A 185 2.92 -15.05 10.91
N GLU A 186 2.87 -16.20 10.22
CA GLU A 186 2.79 -17.51 10.87
C GLU A 186 4.02 -17.83 11.70
N SER A 187 5.18 -17.31 11.31
CA SER A 187 6.44 -17.54 11.98
C SER A 187 6.71 -16.65 13.19
N LEU A 188 5.87 -15.66 13.43
CA LEU A 188 6.05 -14.72 14.52
C LEU A 188 5.70 -15.32 15.87
N ASN A 189 6.62 -15.16 16.83
CA ASN A 189 6.32 -15.34 18.24
C ASN A 189 5.95 -13.97 18.86
N VAL A 190 4.65 -13.67 18.93
CA VAL A 190 4.16 -12.36 19.43
C VAL A 190 4.62 -12.06 20.86
N GLN A 191 4.96 -13.09 21.65
CA GLN A 191 5.46 -12.91 23.03
C GLN A 191 6.89 -12.35 23.07
N GLU A 192 7.63 -12.47 21.98
CA GLU A 192 9.00 -11.94 21.84
C GLU A 192 9.01 -10.53 21.27
N CYS A 193 7.88 -10.06 20.73
CA CYS A 193 7.75 -8.71 20.19
C CYS A 193 7.68 -7.71 21.36
N VAL A 194 8.69 -6.86 21.48
CA VAL A 194 8.78 -5.85 22.54
C VAL A 194 8.23 -4.53 22.02
N ALA A 195 7.04 -4.17 22.46
CA ALA A 195 6.51 -2.83 22.19
C ALA A 195 7.31 -1.79 23.01
N PRO A 196 7.89 -0.76 22.40
CA PRO A 196 8.54 0.30 23.14
C PRO A 196 7.51 1.15 23.90
N ALA A 197 7.96 1.74 25.00
CA ALA A 197 7.09 2.47 25.92
C ALA A 197 6.49 3.77 25.34
N SER A 198 7.07 4.35 24.29
CA SER A 198 6.55 5.57 23.65
C SER A 198 7.13 5.77 22.24
N LEU A 199 6.36 6.42 21.38
CA LEU A 199 6.81 6.99 20.11
C LEU A 199 6.96 8.50 20.29
N ALA A 200 8.17 9.02 20.09
CA ALA A 200 8.40 10.45 20.04
C ALA A 200 8.03 10.98 18.66
N LEU A 201 6.93 11.72 18.53
CA LEU A 201 6.45 12.26 17.25
C LEU A 201 7.50 13.12 16.53
N ASP A 202 8.36 13.81 17.27
CA ASP A 202 9.46 14.59 16.72
C ASP A 202 10.56 13.71 16.08
N ALA A 203 10.71 12.46 16.54
CA ALA A 203 11.64 11.51 15.93
C ALA A 203 11.14 11.01 14.57
N LEU A 204 9.83 10.95 14.34
CA LEU A 204 9.26 10.50 13.06
C LEU A 204 9.55 11.47 11.89
N ALA A 205 9.86 12.71 12.19
CA ALA A 205 10.17 13.75 11.20
C ALA A 205 11.67 13.92 10.94
N GLN A 206 12.55 13.28 11.73
CA GLN A 206 13.99 13.47 11.68
C GLN A 206 14.72 12.18 11.30
N PRO A 207 15.46 12.15 10.18
CA PRO A 207 16.16 10.96 9.69
C PRO A 207 17.06 10.27 10.71
N ASP A 208 17.91 11.06 11.36
CA ASP A 208 18.90 10.52 12.31
C ASP A 208 18.24 9.85 13.52
N ARG A 209 17.10 10.37 13.95
CA ARG A 209 16.33 9.80 15.05
C ARG A 209 15.43 8.64 14.61
N LEU A 210 15.01 8.63 13.34
CA LEU A 210 14.26 7.52 12.80
C LEU A 210 15.08 6.24 12.76
N ALA A 211 16.39 6.35 12.52
CA ALA A 211 17.31 5.21 12.59
C ALA A 211 17.33 4.54 13.98
N GLU A 212 17.09 5.31 15.05
CA GLU A 212 16.98 4.77 16.43
C GLU A 212 15.67 3.99 16.64
N LEU A 213 14.64 4.28 15.85
CA LEU A 213 13.33 3.61 15.87
C LEU A 213 13.23 2.48 14.86
N ALA A 214 14.17 2.39 13.92
CA ALA A 214 14.15 1.42 12.83
C ALA A 214 14.25 0.00 13.40
N THR A 215 13.10 -0.65 13.51
CA THR A 215 12.96 -2.04 13.93
C THR A 215 11.86 -2.68 13.12
N ASN A 216 12.03 -3.95 12.77
CA ASN A 216 10.98 -4.72 12.13
C ASN A 216 10.86 -6.07 12.83
N ASP A 217 9.75 -6.32 13.48
CA ASP A 217 9.54 -7.53 14.28
C ASP A 217 9.60 -8.82 13.44
N PHE A 218 9.55 -8.71 12.10
CA PHE A 218 9.79 -9.84 11.21
C PHE A 218 11.26 -10.21 11.06
N GLU A 219 12.22 -9.29 11.33
CA GLU A 219 13.64 -9.51 11.07
C GLU A 219 14.18 -10.77 11.74
N ALA A 220 13.90 -10.95 13.01
CA ALA A 220 14.41 -12.11 13.75
C ALA A 220 14.00 -13.44 13.11
N SER A 221 12.71 -13.61 12.82
CA SER A 221 12.17 -14.85 12.25
C SER A 221 12.56 -15.07 10.79
N VAL A 222 12.70 -13.99 10.03
CA VAL A 222 13.08 -14.04 8.60
C VAL A 222 14.57 -14.36 8.47
N PHE A 223 15.45 -13.66 9.20
CA PHE A 223 16.90 -13.86 9.10
C PHE A 223 17.35 -15.21 9.68
N GLU A 224 16.63 -15.78 10.64
CA GLU A 224 16.90 -17.14 11.12
C GLU A 224 16.67 -18.19 10.01
N ARG A 225 15.65 -18.01 9.18
CA ARG A 225 15.31 -18.93 8.10
C ARG A 225 16.05 -18.66 6.79
N HIS A 226 16.51 -17.45 6.60
CA HIS A 226 17.17 -16.98 5.38
C HIS A 226 18.43 -16.18 5.75
N PRO A 227 19.47 -16.85 6.27
CA PRO A 227 20.71 -16.22 6.71
C PRO A 227 21.55 -15.60 5.60
#